data_d63aa135a4ae2f067bda394d7156347e
#
_entry.id   d63aa135a4ae2f067bda394d7156347e
#
_cell.length_a   1.000
_cell.length_b   1.000
_cell.length_c   1.000
_cell.angle_alpha   90.00
_cell.angle_beta   90.00
_cell.angle_gamma   90.00
#
_symmetry.space_group_name_H-M   'P 1'
#
loop_
_entity.id
_entity.type
_entity.pdbx_description
1 polymer ?
#
loop_
_entity_poly.entity_id
_entity_poly.type
_entity_poly.pdbx_seq_one_letter_code
_entity_poly.pdbx_strand_id
1 'polypeptide(L)'
;YQHSKEEKSDFQLEAAADMGALMIDGLTDGIWLMNNGDIPAQTIDETAFGILQAARLRTSKTEYISCPGCGRTLYDLRETIAKIKEATKHLKGLKIGIMGCIVNGPGEMADADYGYVGAGPNKVSLYRKQVCVEKNIPQEVAVEHLLALIDADKK
;
A
#
# COMPACT_ATOMS: atom_id res chain seq x y z
N TYR A 1 14.13 21.53 -3.46
CA TYR A 1 14.27 20.86 -4.76
C TYR A 1 13.32 21.48 -5.78
N GLN A 2 13.83 21.93 -6.88
CA GLN A 2 13.06 22.55 -7.96
C GLN A 2 13.33 21.83 -9.28
N HIS A 3 12.28 21.53 -10.02
CA HIS A 3 12.34 20.81 -11.27
C HIS A 3 11.46 21.46 -12.35
N SER A 4 11.92 21.44 -13.60
CA SER A 4 11.22 22.03 -14.74
C SER A 4 10.54 21.01 -15.65
N LYS A 5 10.29 19.77 -15.17
CA LYS A 5 9.61 18.76 -15.97
C LYS A 5 8.14 19.07 -16.14
N GLU A 6 7.64 18.84 -17.33
CA GLU A 6 6.25 19.05 -17.69
C GLU A 6 5.42 17.79 -17.44
N GLU A 7 6.04 16.60 -17.56
CA GLU A 7 5.36 15.33 -17.34
C GLU A 7 5.41 14.89 -15.88
N LYS A 8 4.24 14.50 -15.38
CA LYS A 8 4.06 14.02 -13.98
C LYS A 8 5.00 12.87 -13.64
N SER A 9 5.14 11.88 -14.54
CA SER A 9 5.98 10.69 -14.33
C SER A 9 7.45 11.04 -14.17
N ASP A 10 7.96 11.93 -15.01
CA ASP A 10 9.36 12.36 -14.99
C ASP A 10 9.65 13.16 -13.73
N PHE A 11 8.77 14.11 -13.37
CA PHE A 11 8.87 14.86 -12.13
C PHE A 11 8.91 13.95 -10.91
N GLN A 12 7.99 12.96 -10.84
CA GLN A 12 7.92 12.03 -9.71
C GLN A 12 9.17 11.16 -9.62
N LEU A 13 9.66 10.65 -10.75
CA LEU A 13 10.83 9.78 -10.78
C LEU A 13 12.09 10.52 -10.34
N GLU A 14 12.35 11.70 -10.89
CA GLU A 14 13.55 12.48 -10.57
C GLU A 14 13.51 13.02 -9.13
N ALA A 15 12.37 13.56 -8.69
CA ALA A 15 12.22 14.01 -7.31
C ALA A 15 12.38 12.85 -6.30
N ALA A 16 11.88 11.66 -6.64
CA ALA A 16 12.03 10.49 -5.79
C ALA A 16 13.47 9.98 -5.74
N ALA A 17 14.19 10.00 -6.86
CA ALA A 17 15.58 9.59 -6.91
C ALA A 17 16.47 10.55 -6.08
N ASP A 18 16.36 11.85 -6.30
CA ASP A 18 17.22 12.84 -5.67
C ASP A 18 16.92 13.00 -4.18
N MET A 19 15.64 13.22 -3.82
CA MET A 19 15.26 13.48 -2.44
C MET A 19 15.12 12.20 -1.62
N GLY A 20 14.67 11.11 -2.24
CA GLY A 20 14.54 9.83 -1.57
C GLY A 20 15.87 9.26 -1.11
N ALA A 21 16.93 9.38 -1.92
CA ALA A 21 18.27 8.97 -1.53
C ALA A 21 18.75 9.70 -0.27
N LEU A 22 18.63 11.04 -0.26
CA LEU A 22 19.03 11.86 0.89
C LEU A 22 18.26 11.51 2.17
N MET A 23 16.96 11.18 2.03
CA MET A 23 16.11 10.82 3.16
C MET A 23 16.44 9.44 3.72
N ILE A 24 16.70 8.45 2.86
CA ILE A 24 17.06 7.09 3.29
C ILE A 24 18.39 7.11 4.02
N ASP A 25 19.33 7.95 3.59
CA ASP A 25 20.66 8.12 4.22
C ASP A 25 20.60 9.00 5.49
N GLY A 26 19.44 9.55 5.85
CA GLY A 26 19.28 10.41 7.02
C GLY A 26 19.96 11.78 6.91
N LEU A 27 20.15 12.27 5.69
CA LEU A 27 20.86 13.52 5.42
C LEU A 27 19.93 14.75 5.38
N THR A 28 18.63 14.56 5.53
CA THR A 28 17.63 15.63 5.54
C THR A 28 16.46 15.33 6.45
N ASP A 29 15.91 16.36 7.10
CA ASP A 29 14.77 16.27 8.02
C ASP A 29 13.44 16.63 7.38
N GLY A 30 13.43 17.05 6.11
CA GLY A 30 12.22 17.47 5.42
C GLY A 30 12.39 17.58 3.92
N ILE A 31 11.26 17.77 3.25
CA ILE A 31 11.21 17.89 1.79
C ILE A 31 10.40 19.11 1.37
N TRP A 32 10.93 19.83 0.42
CA TRP A 32 10.23 20.90 -0.29
C TRP A 32 10.43 20.70 -1.79
N LEU A 33 9.36 20.36 -2.49
CA LEU A 33 9.36 20.23 -3.94
C LEU A 33 8.73 21.46 -4.59
N MET A 34 9.31 21.87 -5.70
CA MET A 34 8.77 22.95 -6.54
C MET A 34 8.87 22.52 -8.01
N ASN A 35 7.94 23.00 -8.83
CA ASN A 35 7.97 22.82 -10.27
C ASN A 35 7.67 24.15 -10.96
N ASN A 36 8.42 24.48 -12.03
CA ASN A 36 8.24 25.68 -12.85
C ASN A 36 7.34 25.44 -14.05
N GLY A 37 6.95 24.16 -14.30
CA GLY A 37 6.08 23.76 -15.38
C GLY A 37 4.61 23.69 -14.95
N ASP A 38 3.80 23.01 -15.74
CA ASP A 38 2.36 22.93 -15.58
C ASP A 38 1.90 21.82 -14.61
N ILE A 39 2.80 21.30 -13.76
CA ILE A 39 2.41 20.26 -12.80
C ILE A 39 1.58 20.87 -11.67
N PRO A 40 0.35 20.38 -11.43
CA PRO A 40 -0.51 20.90 -10.38
C PRO A 40 0.13 20.83 -8.99
N ALA A 41 -0.08 21.84 -8.15
CA ALA A 41 0.41 21.86 -6.77
C ALA A 41 0.02 20.61 -5.98
N GLN A 42 -1.20 20.12 -6.17
CA GLN A 42 -1.65 18.87 -5.54
C GLN A 42 -0.75 17.68 -5.91
N THR A 43 -0.32 17.59 -7.17
CA THR A 43 0.59 16.51 -7.61
C THR A 43 1.98 16.65 -6.97
N ILE A 44 2.45 17.88 -6.80
CA ILE A 44 3.73 18.16 -6.12
C ILE A 44 3.66 17.73 -4.66
N ASP A 45 2.59 18.08 -3.95
CA ASP A 45 2.36 17.69 -2.56
C ASP A 45 2.21 16.17 -2.42
N GLU A 46 1.41 15.53 -3.28
CA GLU A 46 1.24 14.07 -3.30
C GLU A 46 2.57 13.34 -3.52
N THR A 47 3.45 13.90 -4.37
CA THR A 47 4.79 13.37 -4.63
C THR A 47 5.67 13.51 -3.38
N ALA A 48 5.71 14.68 -2.75
CA ALA A 48 6.46 14.91 -1.54
C ALA A 48 6.06 13.95 -0.40
N PHE A 49 4.76 13.80 -0.15
CA PHE A 49 4.26 12.85 0.85
C PHE A 49 4.52 11.38 0.44
N GLY A 50 4.49 11.07 -0.85
CA GLY A 50 4.84 9.76 -1.37
C GLY A 50 6.30 9.39 -1.10
N ILE A 51 7.23 10.33 -1.31
CA ILE A 51 8.66 10.15 -1.02
C ILE A 51 8.89 9.95 0.48
N LEU A 52 8.28 10.79 1.34
CA LEU A 52 8.36 10.65 2.79
C LEU A 52 7.84 9.29 3.28
N GLN A 53 6.77 8.78 2.68
CA GLN A 53 6.21 7.48 3.03
C GLN A 53 7.10 6.33 2.56
N ALA A 54 7.64 6.41 1.35
CA ALA A 54 8.57 5.41 0.81
C ALA A 54 9.87 5.34 1.64
N ALA A 55 10.38 6.49 2.10
CA ALA A 55 11.52 6.58 3.00
C ALA A 55 11.17 6.24 4.47
N ARG A 56 9.93 5.85 4.77
CA ARG A 56 9.42 5.51 6.12
C ARG A 56 9.51 6.63 7.16
N LEU A 57 9.62 7.87 6.74
CA LEU A 57 9.67 9.04 7.61
C LEU A 57 8.29 9.55 8.02
N ARG A 58 7.28 9.38 7.15
CA ARG A 58 5.91 9.81 7.43
C ARG A 58 4.89 8.98 6.67
N THR A 59 3.96 8.36 7.38
CA THR A 59 2.84 7.64 6.77
C THR A 59 1.64 8.57 6.61
N SER A 60 1.24 8.85 5.38
CA SER A 60 0.13 9.75 5.04
C SER A 60 -1.07 9.03 4.41
N LYS A 61 -0.88 7.81 3.91
CA LYS A 61 -1.88 6.98 3.21
C LYS A 61 -1.82 5.56 3.74
N THR A 62 -2.84 4.75 3.43
CA THR A 62 -2.78 3.30 3.61
C THR A 62 -1.70 2.73 2.68
N GLU A 63 -0.82 1.90 3.22
CA GLU A 63 0.19 1.16 2.47
C GLU A 63 -0.37 -0.22 2.08
N TYR A 64 -0.15 -0.63 0.84
CA TYR A 64 -0.59 -1.93 0.34
C TYR A 64 0.61 -2.76 -0.08
N ILE A 65 0.72 -3.94 0.51
CA ILE A 65 1.73 -4.92 0.16
C ILE A 65 1.01 -6.02 -0.62
N SER A 66 1.34 -6.19 -1.90
CA SER A 66 0.72 -7.23 -2.72
C SER A 66 1.77 -8.04 -3.46
N CYS A 67 1.56 -9.35 -3.56
CA CYS A 67 2.38 -10.18 -4.40
C CYS A 67 2.02 -9.98 -5.89
N PRO A 68 2.94 -10.28 -6.82
CA PRO A 68 2.67 -10.13 -8.26
C PRO A 68 1.67 -11.15 -8.82
N GLY A 69 1.27 -12.12 -8.00
CA GLY A 69 0.47 -13.26 -8.44
C GLY A 69 1.33 -14.38 -9.08
N CYS A 70 0.88 -15.59 -8.95
CA CYS A 70 1.52 -16.78 -9.57
C CYS A 70 0.46 -17.86 -9.80
N GLY A 71 0.85 -19.02 -10.31
CA GLY A 71 -0.06 -20.14 -10.55
C GLY A 71 -0.77 -20.71 -9.31
N ARG A 72 -0.39 -20.28 -8.11
CA ARG A 72 -1.05 -20.61 -6.84
C ARG A 72 -2.14 -19.63 -6.45
N THR A 73 -2.30 -18.53 -7.18
CA THR A 73 -3.38 -17.57 -6.96
C THR A 73 -4.66 -18.12 -7.57
N LEU A 74 -5.66 -18.38 -6.73
CA LEU A 74 -6.92 -19.02 -7.13
C LEU A 74 -8.12 -18.09 -7.07
N TYR A 75 -7.89 -16.78 -7.22
CA TYR A 75 -8.89 -15.72 -7.30
C TYR A 75 -8.37 -14.54 -8.12
N ASP A 76 -9.25 -13.62 -8.53
CA ASP A 76 -8.82 -12.40 -9.24
C ASP A 76 -8.14 -11.42 -8.27
N LEU A 77 -6.81 -11.48 -8.23
CA LEU A 77 -5.98 -10.65 -7.37
C LEU A 77 -6.07 -9.17 -7.72
N ARG A 78 -6.13 -8.82 -9.03
CA ARG A 78 -6.15 -7.43 -9.48
C ARG A 78 -7.46 -6.74 -9.10
N GLU A 79 -8.57 -7.40 -9.36
CA GLU A 79 -9.90 -6.90 -8.98
C GLU A 79 -10.01 -6.75 -7.45
N THR A 80 -9.52 -7.74 -6.71
CA THR A 80 -9.53 -7.72 -5.25
C THR A 80 -8.67 -6.58 -4.69
N ILE A 81 -7.46 -6.36 -5.23
CA ILE A 81 -6.62 -5.22 -4.85
C ILE A 81 -7.36 -3.90 -5.09
N ALA A 82 -8.02 -3.73 -6.24
CA ALA A 82 -8.78 -2.52 -6.55
C ALA A 82 -9.93 -2.29 -5.56
N LYS A 83 -10.71 -3.34 -5.24
CA LYS A 83 -11.81 -3.29 -4.27
C LYS A 83 -11.31 -2.91 -2.87
N ILE A 84 -10.26 -3.57 -2.38
CA ILE A 84 -9.70 -3.27 -1.05
C ILE A 84 -9.15 -1.86 -1.01
N LYS A 85 -8.40 -1.41 -2.03
CA LYS A 85 -7.88 -0.04 -2.10
C LYS A 85 -9.00 0.99 -2.06
N GLU A 86 -10.05 0.81 -2.84
CA GLU A 86 -11.19 1.73 -2.85
C GLU A 86 -11.90 1.77 -1.49
N ALA A 87 -12.12 0.62 -0.86
CA ALA A 87 -12.80 0.53 0.43
C ALA A 87 -11.97 1.09 1.60
N THR A 88 -10.63 1.11 1.49
CA THR A 88 -9.72 1.47 2.60
C THR A 88 -8.92 2.75 2.36
N LYS A 89 -9.08 3.43 1.21
CA LYS A 89 -8.31 4.64 0.85
C LYS A 89 -8.42 5.80 1.85
N HIS A 90 -9.52 5.83 2.62
CA HIS A 90 -9.77 6.84 3.65
C HIS A 90 -9.03 6.54 4.97
N LEU A 91 -8.51 5.34 5.15
CA LEU A 91 -7.76 4.92 6.33
C LEU A 91 -6.31 5.39 6.18
N LYS A 92 -5.77 5.97 7.23
CA LYS A 92 -4.38 6.45 7.23
C LYS A 92 -3.55 5.65 8.22
N GLY A 93 -2.29 5.43 7.87
CA GLY A 93 -1.34 4.79 8.78
C GLY A 93 -1.45 3.27 8.89
N LEU A 94 -2.28 2.63 8.08
CA LEU A 94 -2.41 1.17 8.04
C LEU A 94 -1.57 0.56 6.92
N LYS A 95 -1.09 -0.67 7.16
CA LYS A 95 -0.49 -1.55 6.16
C LYS A 95 -1.38 -2.75 5.93
N ILE A 96 -1.81 -2.96 4.70
CA ILE A 96 -2.70 -4.07 4.32
C ILE A 96 -1.97 -4.97 3.32
N GLY A 97 -1.74 -6.23 3.70
CA GLY A 97 -1.19 -7.26 2.85
C GLY A 97 -2.29 -7.94 2.01
N ILE A 98 -2.09 -8.06 0.69
CA ILE A 98 -3.04 -8.73 -0.22
C ILE A 98 -2.25 -9.78 -1.00
N MET A 99 -2.38 -11.05 -0.59
CA MET A 99 -1.54 -12.15 -1.04
C MET A 99 -2.34 -13.21 -1.78
N GLY A 100 -1.86 -13.63 -2.93
CA GLY A 100 -2.51 -14.62 -3.78
C GLY A 100 -2.57 -16.02 -3.17
N CYS A 101 -1.66 -16.37 -2.26
CA CYS A 101 -1.64 -17.70 -1.63
C CYS A 101 -0.97 -17.69 -0.25
N ILE A 102 -1.25 -18.75 0.53
CA ILE A 102 -0.72 -18.93 1.89
C ILE A 102 0.78 -19.31 1.91
N VAL A 103 1.36 -19.73 0.80
CA VAL A 103 2.73 -20.28 0.80
C VAL A 103 3.76 -19.22 1.18
N ASN A 104 3.76 -18.09 0.47
CA ASN A 104 4.69 -17.00 0.74
C ASN A 104 4.01 -15.81 1.43
N GLY A 105 2.67 -15.71 1.29
CA GLY A 105 1.90 -14.56 1.72
C GLY A 105 2.17 -14.10 3.15
N PRO A 106 2.07 -14.97 4.17
CA PRO A 106 2.31 -14.59 5.54
C PRO A 106 3.72 -14.02 5.80
N GLY A 107 4.74 -14.55 5.12
CA GLY A 107 6.11 -14.04 5.22
C GLY A 107 6.30 -12.69 4.52
N GLU A 108 5.75 -12.55 3.31
CA GLU A 108 5.87 -11.32 2.50
C GLU A 108 5.10 -10.13 3.11
N MET A 109 4.06 -10.40 3.92
CA MET A 109 3.28 -9.37 4.60
C MET A 109 3.56 -9.30 6.11
N ALA A 110 4.70 -9.79 6.58
CA ALA A 110 5.00 -9.95 8.01
C ALA A 110 4.86 -8.65 8.82
N ASP A 111 5.08 -7.49 8.22
CA ASP A 111 4.93 -6.17 8.84
C ASP A 111 3.59 -5.48 8.52
N ALA A 112 2.65 -6.18 7.87
CA ALA A 112 1.31 -5.67 7.64
C ALA A 112 0.45 -5.73 8.93
N ASP A 113 -0.43 -4.74 9.11
CA ASP A 113 -1.39 -4.73 10.21
C ASP A 113 -2.51 -5.74 9.97
N TYR A 114 -2.95 -5.83 8.70
CA TYR A 114 -3.99 -6.77 8.26
C TYR A 114 -3.56 -7.49 6.99
N GLY A 115 -3.98 -8.74 6.86
CA GLY A 115 -3.70 -9.57 5.71
C GLY A 115 -4.96 -10.18 5.09
N TYR A 116 -5.03 -10.13 3.76
CA TYR A 116 -5.99 -10.84 2.93
C TYR A 116 -5.23 -11.86 2.09
N VAL A 117 -5.39 -13.15 2.38
CA VAL A 117 -4.53 -14.20 1.87
C VAL A 117 -5.35 -15.31 1.22
N GLY A 118 -5.10 -15.60 -0.04
CA GLY A 118 -5.74 -16.72 -0.74
C GLY A 118 -5.47 -18.05 -0.05
N ALA A 119 -6.53 -18.79 0.24
CA ALA A 119 -6.49 -20.05 0.97
C ALA A 119 -6.90 -21.27 0.12
N GLY A 120 -7.49 -21.05 -1.04
CA GLY A 120 -7.97 -22.06 -1.97
C GLY A 120 -8.86 -21.45 -3.06
N PRO A 121 -9.48 -22.24 -3.93
CA PRO A 121 -10.39 -21.72 -4.95
C PRO A 121 -11.53 -20.90 -4.31
N ASN A 122 -11.61 -19.62 -4.66
CA ASN A 122 -12.60 -18.67 -4.12
C ASN A 122 -12.67 -18.61 -2.58
N LYS A 123 -11.57 -18.97 -1.90
CA LYS A 123 -11.47 -18.92 -0.44
C LYS A 123 -10.28 -18.07 -0.01
N VAL A 124 -10.48 -17.33 1.08
CA VAL A 124 -9.55 -16.38 1.65
C VAL A 124 -9.44 -16.61 3.15
N SER A 125 -8.27 -16.34 3.70
CA SER A 125 -8.06 -16.23 5.15
C SER A 125 -7.65 -14.82 5.50
N LEU A 126 -8.17 -14.29 6.59
CA LEU A 126 -7.84 -12.97 7.11
C LEU A 126 -6.85 -13.06 8.26
N TYR A 127 -5.94 -12.12 8.26
CA TYR A 127 -4.88 -12.03 9.27
C TYR A 127 -4.93 -10.68 9.97
N ARG A 128 -4.64 -10.72 11.27
CA ARG A 128 -4.25 -9.54 12.07
C ARG A 128 -2.79 -9.70 12.40
N LYS A 129 -1.95 -8.84 11.81
CA LYS A 129 -0.49 -9.04 11.80
C LYS A 129 -0.16 -10.42 11.24
N GLN A 130 0.55 -11.23 12.01
CA GLN A 130 0.92 -12.59 11.58
C GLN A 130 -0.07 -13.68 12.05
N VAL A 131 -1.14 -13.30 12.77
CA VAL A 131 -2.12 -14.25 13.30
C VAL A 131 -3.31 -14.38 12.36
N CYS A 132 -3.59 -15.60 11.89
CA CYS A 132 -4.78 -15.89 11.13
C CYS A 132 -6.02 -15.86 12.05
N VAL A 133 -6.91 -14.89 11.83
CA VAL A 133 -8.12 -14.68 12.64
C VAL A 133 -9.38 -15.29 12.04
N GLU A 134 -9.45 -15.36 10.71
CA GLU A 134 -10.55 -16.03 10.01
C GLU A 134 -9.99 -16.90 8.89
N LYS A 135 -10.46 -18.15 8.77
CA LYS A 135 -9.95 -19.13 7.81
C LYS A 135 -11.00 -19.52 6.79
N ASN A 136 -10.57 -19.66 5.52
CA ASN A 136 -11.36 -20.27 4.45
C ASN A 136 -12.74 -19.62 4.24
N ILE A 137 -12.86 -18.32 4.43
CA ILE A 137 -14.09 -17.57 4.15
C ILE A 137 -14.30 -17.42 2.64
N PRO A 138 -15.54 -17.36 2.15
CA PRO A 138 -15.81 -17.10 0.74
C PRO A 138 -15.27 -15.74 0.31
N GLN A 139 -14.69 -15.67 -0.90
CA GLN A 139 -14.12 -14.44 -1.44
C GLN A 139 -15.14 -13.30 -1.51
N GLU A 140 -16.42 -13.61 -1.79
CA GLU A 140 -17.47 -12.63 -1.99
C GLU A 140 -17.70 -11.74 -0.76
N VAL A 141 -17.53 -12.30 0.44
CA VAL A 141 -17.74 -11.58 1.71
C VAL A 141 -16.43 -11.17 2.39
N ALA A 142 -15.28 -11.62 1.89
CA ALA A 142 -14.00 -11.46 2.56
C ALA A 142 -13.55 -10.00 2.71
N VAL A 143 -13.93 -9.11 1.77
CA VAL A 143 -13.61 -7.67 1.87
C VAL A 143 -14.44 -7.03 2.98
N GLU A 144 -15.71 -7.38 3.13
CA GLU A 144 -16.58 -6.90 4.20
C GLU A 144 -16.06 -7.34 5.57
N HIS A 145 -15.65 -8.61 5.69
CA HIS A 145 -15.04 -9.16 6.90
C HIS A 145 -13.71 -8.45 7.24
N LEU A 146 -12.88 -8.14 6.24
CA LEU A 146 -11.65 -7.36 6.46
C LEU A 146 -11.97 -5.97 7.01
N LEU A 147 -12.96 -5.28 6.47
CA LEU A 147 -13.39 -3.96 6.96
C LEU A 147 -13.94 -4.05 8.39
N ALA A 148 -14.76 -5.05 8.68
CA ALA A 148 -15.29 -5.29 10.03
C ALA A 148 -14.17 -5.56 11.04
N LEU A 149 -13.13 -6.32 10.64
CA LEU A 149 -11.96 -6.59 11.46
C LEU A 149 -11.18 -5.29 11.76
N ILE A 150 -10.96 -4.44 10.75
CA ILE A 150 -10.29 -3.14 10.92
C ILE A 150 -11.08 -2.22 11.84
N ASP A 151 -12.40 -2.16 11.68
CA ASP A 151 -13.26 -1.28 12.47
C ASP A 151 -13.40 -1.74 13.93
N ALA A 152 -13.34 -3.05 14.18
CA ALA A 152 -13.33 -3.60 15.53
C ALA A 152 -12.10 -3.17 16.34
N ASP A 153 -10.97 -2.99 15.68
CA ASP A 153 -9.70 -2.61 16.31
C ASP A 153 -9.53 -1.10 16.52
N LYS A 154 -10.40 -0.27 15.93
CA LYS A 154 -10.39 1.19 16.14
C LYS A 154 -11.10 1.62 17.42
N LYS A 155 -11.75 0.69 18.12
CA LYS A 155 -12.43 0.93 19.41
C LYS A 155 -11.47 0.68 20.57
#